data_2b3336574024dd6533f66221237c153b
#
_entry.id   2b3336574024dd6533f66221237c153b
#
_cell.length_a   1.000
_cell.length_b   1.000
_cell.length_c   1.000
_cell.angle_alpha   90.00
_cell.angle_beta   90.00
_cell.angle_gamma   90.00
#
_symmetry.space_group_name_H-M   'P 1'
#
loop_
_entity.id
_entity.type
_entity.pdbx_description
1 polymer ?
#
loop_
_entity_poly.entity_id
_entity_poly.type
_entity_poly.pdbx_seq_one_letter_code
_entity_poly.pdbx_strand_id
1 'polypeptide(L)'
;MKRLRWQILVVVVTLVLVGILLLSQGPVITPILPQAASGGVYTEGLVGAMGRLNPLLDWNNSADRDMDRLIYSGVMRFDSRGMPEPDLAESWGTTADGTIYNFSLRPGAVWHDGKPVTSDDVI
;
A
#
# COMPACT_ATOMS: atom_id res chain seq x y z
N MET A 1 -4.21 29.60 -60.97
CA MET A 1 -3.58 28.24 -60.86
C MET A 1 -2.38 28.18 -59.91
N LYS A 2 -1.53 29.24 -59.78
CA LYS A 2 -0.39 29.20 -58.85
C LYS A 2 -0.80 29.13 -57.34
N ARG A 3 -1.85 29.82 -56.91
CA ARG A 3 -2.34 29.79 -55.51
C ARG A 3 -2.87 28.43 -55.09
N LEU A 4 -3.56 27.72 -55.97
CA LEU A 4 -4.09 26.38 -55.65
C LEU A 4 -2.96 25.38 -55.46
N ARG A 5 -1.90 25.45 -56.25
CA ARG A 5 -0.72 24.58 -56.10
C ARG A 5 0.00 24.80 -54.78
N TRP A 6 0.09 26.08 -54.32
CA TRP A 6 0.68 26.40 -53.04
C TRP A 6 -0.15 25.90 -51.85
N GLN A 7 -1.48 25.98 -51.94
CA GLN A 7 -2.39 25.45 -50.93
C GLN A 7 -2.28 23.93 -50.80
N ILE A 8 -2.23 23.23 -51.90
CA ILE A 8 -2.05 21.78 -51.96
C ILE A 8 -0.71 21.38 -51.32
N LEU A 9 0.35 22.11 -51.66
CA LEU A 9 1.70 21.87 -51.09
C LEU A 9 1.71 22.01 -49.58
N VAL A 10 1.09 23.07 -49.06
CA VAL A 10 0.98 23.30 -47.60
C VAL A 10 0.23 22.15 -46.92
N VAL A 11 -0.91 21.72 -47.47
CA VAL A 11 -1.68 20.61 -46.90
C VAL A 11 -0.88 19.32 -46.90
N VAL A 12 -0.17 18.99 -47.99
CA VAL A 12 0.66 17.80 -48.05
C VAL A 12 1.79 17.83 -47.04
N VAL A 13 2.49 18.97 -46.93
CA VAL A 13 3.57 19.12 -45.92
C VAL A 13 3.06 18.99 -44.50
N THR A 14 1.89 19.57 -44.21
CA THR A 14 1.26 19.43 -42.87
C THR A 14 0.88 17.98 -42.58
N LEU A 15 0.30 17.27 -43.54
CA LEU A 15 -0.03 15.86 -43.37
C LEU A 15 1.22 14.98 -43.14
N VAL A 16 2.30 15.25 -43.85
CA VAL A 16 3.55 14.53 -43.70
C VAL A 16 4.14 14.81 -42.32
N LEU A 17 4.15 16.07 -41.86
CA LEU A 17 4.62 16.42 -40.50
C LEU A 17 3.79 15.75 -39.40
N VAL A 18 2.47 15.77 -39.53
CA VAL A 18 1.58 15.08 -38.56
C VAL A 18 1.82 13.56 -38.60
N GLY A 19 1.99 12.97 -39.79
CA GLY A 19 2.33 11.56 -39.93
C GLY A 19 3.66 11.21 -39.24
N ILE A 20 4.72 12.02 -39.41
CA ILE A 20 6.01 11.83 -38.76
C ILE A 20 5.84 11.97 -37.25
N LEU A 21 5.08 12.95 -36.78
CA LEU A 21 4.83 13.16 -35.34
C LEU A 21 4.09 11.97 -34.73
N LEU A 22 3.09 11.41 -35.40
CA LEU A 22 2.36 10.24 -34.95
C LEU A 22 3.23 8.98 -34.92
N LEU A 23 4.11 8.80 -35.90
CA LEU A 23 5.05 7.68 -35.96
C LEU A 23 6.20 7.83 -34.95
N SER A 24 6.54 9.05 -34.56
CA SER A 24 7.56 9.29 -33.54
C SER A 24 7.05 9.08 -32.11
N GLN A 25 5.73 8.99 -31.91
CA GLN A 25 5.15 8.52 -30.67
C GLN A 25 5.35 7.01 -30.61
N GLY A 26 6.52 6.57 -30.17
CA GLY A 26 6.79 5.17 -29.90
C GLY A 26 5.75 4.60 -28.94
N PRO A 27 5.58 3.27 -28.88
CA PRO A 27 4.64 2.66 -27.96
C PRO A 27 4.94 3.17 -26.55
N VAL A 28 3.92 3.72 -25.88
CA VAL A 28 3.99 4.07 -24.47
C VAL A 28 4.28 2.75 -23.74
N ILE A 29 5.55 2.48 -23.47
CA ILE A 29 5.95 1.37 -22.62
C ILE A 29 5.43 1.75 -21.24
N THR A 30 4.19 1.38 -20.93
CA THR A 30 3.74 1.39 -19.54
C THR A 30 4.68 0.43 -18.81
N PRO A 31 5.46 0.91 -17.83
CA PRO A 31 6.26 0.00 -17.02
C PRO A 31 5.26 -0.98 -16.40
N ILE A 32 5.37 -2.25 -16.78
CA ILE A 32 4.66 -3.32 -16.09
C ILE A 32 5.33 -3.34 -14.71
N LEU A 33 4.75 -2.61 -13.76
CA LEU A 33 5.15 -2.74 -12.37
C LEU A 33 4.99 -4.22 -12.03
N PRO A 34 6.02 -4.89 -11.53
CA PRO A 34 5.89 -6.28 -11.13
C PRO A 34 4.72 -6.39 -10.16
N GLN A 35 3.71 -7.14 -10.54
CA GLN A 35 2.58 -7.40 -9.68
C GLN A 35 3.12 -8.15 -8.46
N ALA A 36 2.84 -7.64 -7.27
CA ALA A 36 3.24 -8.30 -6.04
C ALA A 36 2.69 -9.74 -6.06
N ALA A 37 3.59 -10.71 -6.07
CA ALA A 37 3.24 -12.12 -5.96
C ALA A 37 3.17 -12.49 -4.47
N SER A 38 2.23 -13.36 -4.13
CA SER A 38 2.17 -13.95 -2.80
C SER A 38 3.38 -14.86 -2.57
N GLY A 39 4.05 -14.72 -1.44
CA GLY A 39 5.18 -15.54 -1.05
C GLY A 39 6.54 -15.02 -1.53
N GLY A 40 7.58 -15.78 -1.27
CA GLY A 40 8.97 -15.42 -1.54
C GLY A 40 9.77 -15.27 -0.25
N VAL A 41 11.05 -14.90 -0.41
CA VAL A 41 11.96 -14.63 0.72
C VAL A 41 12.30 -13.14 0.70
N TYR A 42 12.05 -12.47 1.80
CA TYR A 42 12.47 -11.09 2.03
C TYR A 42 13.59 -11.12 3.06
N THR A 43 14.67 -10.41 2.78
CA THR A 43 15.83 -10.32 3.69
C THR A 43 16.10 -8.85 3.98
N GLU A 44 16.09 -8.51 5.25
CA GLU A 44 16.38 -7.16 5.73
C GLU A 44 17.44 -7.20 6.83
N GLY A 45 18.33 -6.21 6.81
CA GLY A 45 19.33 -6.03 7.86
C GLY A 45 18.80 -5.11 8.95
N LEU A 46 18.66 -5.62 10.16
CA LEU A 46 18.30 -4.83 11.34
C LEU A 46 19.56 -4.42 12.10
N VAL A 47 19.60 -3.15 12.53
CA VAL A 47 20.69 -2.64 13.38
C VAL A 47 20.26 -2.78 14.84
N GLY A 48 20.99 -3.61 15.60
CA GLY A 48 20.71 -3.87 17.00
C GLY A 48 20.74 -5.35 17.32
N ALA A 49 20.35 -5.68 18.55
CA ALA A 49 20.20 -7.07 19.01
C ALA A 49 18.74 -7.29 19.40
N MET A 50 18.19 -8.41 18.97
CA MET A 50 16.86 -8.84 19.45
C MET A 50 16.97 -9.24 20.92
N GLY A 51 16.05 -8.73 21.72
CA GLY A 51 15.95 -9.00 23.14
C GLY A 51 14.73 -9.83 23.49
N ARG A 52 13.57 -9.22 23.48
CA ARG A 52 12.29 -9.85 23.84
C ARG A 52 11.26 -9.52 22.77
N LEU A 53 10.74 -10.51 22.09
CA LEU A 53 9.61 -10.36 21.17
C LEU A 53 8.32 -10.22 21.99
N ASN A 54 8.09 -9.04 22.51
CA ASN A 54 6.91 -8.72 23.32
C ASN A 54 6.51 -7.26 23.06
N PRO A 55 5.39 -7.01 22.34
CA PRO A 55 4.95 -5.67 21.97
C PRO A 55 4.69 -4.72 23.15
N LEU A 56 4.49 -5.25 24.36
CA LEU A 56 4.31 -4.44 25.56
C LEU A 56 5.63 -3.92 26.14
N LEU A 57 6.77 -4.46 25.73
CA LEU A 57 8.09 -4.19 26.30
C LEU A 57 9.13 -3.75 25.26
N ASP A 58 8.71 -3.49 24.01
CA ASP A 58 9.59 -3.15 22.90
C ASP A 58 9.93 -1.65 22.78
N TRP A 59 9.41 -0.81 23.67
CA TRP A 59 9.48 0.64 23.59
C TRP A 59 10.93 1.20 23.53
N ASN A 60 11.92 0.48 24.03
CA ASN A 60 13.32 0.89 24.08
C ASN A 60 14.22 0.11 23.10
N ASN A 61 13.69 -0.83 22.32
CA ASN A 61 14.44 -1.64 21.36
C ASN A 61 13.78 -1.60 19.98
N SER A 62 14.43 -0.91 19.04
CA SER A 62 13.89 -0.79 17.68
C SER A 62 13.86 -2.12 16.94
N ALA A 63 14.84 -3.01 17.16
CA ALA A 63 14.88 -4.31 16.50
C ALA A 63 13.73 -5.21 16.99
N ASP A 64 13.41 -5.22 18.28
CA ASP A 64 12.25 -5.95 18.80
C ASP A 64 10.95 -5.39 18.22
N ARG A 65 10.79 -4.07 18.20
CA ARG A 65 9.59 -3.40 17.68
C ARG A 65 9.36 -3.69 16.21
N ASP A 66 10.40 -3.71 15.39
CA ASP A 66 10.28 -4.01 13.96
C ASP A 66 9.88 -5.48 13.74
N MET A 67 10.41 -6.39 14.55
CA MET A 67 10.02 -7.81 14.52
C MET A 67 8.61 -8.03 15.08
N ASP A 68 8.26 -7.36 16.18
CA ASP A 68 6.93 -7.46 16.77
C ASP A 68 5.82 -7.02 15.81
N ARG A 69 6.06 -5.99 14.99
CA ARG A 69 5.15 -5.55 13.94
C ARG A 69 4.93 -6.57 12.82
N LEU A 70 5.87 -7.49 12.61
CA LEU A 70 5.72 -8.56 11.62
C LEU A 70 5.00 -9.79 12.20
N ILE A 71 5.05 -9.97 13.52
CA ILE A 71 4.53 -11.17 14.19
C ILE A 71 3.14 -10.91 14.78
N TYR A 72 2.93 -9.73 15.35
CA TYR A 72 1.72 -9.42 16.09
C TYR A 72 0.87 -8.39 15.35
N SER A 73 -0.43 -8.54 15.47
CA SER A 73 -1.43 -7.58 15.04
C SER A 73 -2.16 -7.01 16.26
N GLY A 74 -2.32 -5.70 16.30
CA GLY A 74 -3.16 -5.06 17.29
C GLY A 74 -4.60 -4.94 16.80
N VAL A 75 -5.51 -4.53 17.67
CA VAL A 75 -6.87 -4.16 17.26
C VAL A 75 -6.82 -3.04 16.24
N MET A 76 -5.94 -2.07 16.47
CA MET A 76 -5.62 -0.92 15.62
C MET A 76 -4.10 -0.82 15.47
N ARG A 77 -3.66 -0.22 14.38
CA ARG A 77 -2.25 0.16 14.19
C ARG A 77 -2.14 1.65 13.84
N PHE A 78 -0.94 2.19 13.80
CA PHE A 78 -0.69 3.56 13.37
C PHE A 78 -0.03 3.58 11.99
N ASP A 79 -0.51 4.47 11.12
CA ASP A 79 0.10 4.72 9.82
C ASP A 79 1.43 5.51 9.97
N SER A 80 2.11 5.78 8.86
CA SER A 80 3.37 6.54 8.84
C SER A 80 3.24 7.99 9.33
N ARG A 81 2.01 8.49 9.43
CA ARG A 81 1.70 9.84 9.94
C ARG A 81 1.28 9.82 11.40
N GLY A 82 1.25 8.65 12.04
CA GLY A 82 0.79 8.48 13.41
C GLY A 82 -0.73 8.50 13.56
N MET A 83 -1.49 8.29 12.46
CA MET A 83 -2.94 8.22 12.52
C MET A 83 -3.38 6.77 12.76
N PRO A 84 -4.39 6.55 13.63
CA PRO A 84 -4.91 5.21 13.86
C PRO A 84 -5.62 4.68 12.62
N GLU A 85 -5.30 3.45 12.24
CA GLU A 85 -5.98 2.72 11.17
C GLU A 85 -6.35 1.30 11.64
N PRO A 86 -7.38 0.70 11.06
CA PRO A 86 -7.80 -0.66 11.38
C PRO A 86 -6.68 -1.69 11.13
N ASP A 87 -6.57 -2.71 12.03
CA ASP A 87 -5.71 -3.88 11.84
C ASP A 87 -6.52 -5.17 12.05
N LEU A 88 -6.60 -5.75 13.26
CA LEU A 88 -7.56 -6.84 13.53
C LEU A 88 -9.01 -6.36 13.48
N ALA A 89 -9.26 -5.11 13.86
CA ALA A 89 -10.55 -4.50 13.59
C ALA A 89 -10.72 -4.22 12.10
N GLU A 90 -11.90 -4.46 11.57
CA GLU A 90 -12.33 -4.00 10.24
C GLU A 90 -12.75 -2.53 10.28
N SER A 91 -13.40 -2.14 11.37
CA SER A 91 -13.88 -0.78 11.61
C SER A 91 -13.89 -0.47 13.10
N TRP A 92 -13.87 0.82 13.40
CA TRP A 92 -14.01 1.32 14.76
C TRP A 92 -14.78 2.63 14.79
N GLY A 93 -15.29 2.97 15.95
CA GLY A 93 -15.99 4.22 16.16
C GLY A 93 -16.04 4.58 17.65
N THR A 94 -16.34 5.85 17.92
CA THR A 94 -16.51 6.35 19.27
C THR A 94 -17.80 7.13 19.40
N THR A 95 -18.35 7.18 20.60
CA THR A 95 -19.50 8.05 20.91
C THR A 95 -19.08 9.53 20.84
N ALA A 96 -20.07 10.42 20.67
CA ALA A 96 -19.80 11.86 20.54
C ALA A 96 -19.08 12.46 21.75
N ASP A 97 -19.25 11.87 22.93
CA ASP A 97 -18.60 12.26 24.18
C ASP A 97 -17.22 11.58 24.39
N GLY A 98 -16.82 10.68 23.47
CA GLY A 98 -15.53 10.00 23.53
C GLY A 98 -15.37 8.96 24.64
N THR A 99 -16.48 8.57 25.30
CA THR A 99 -16.42 7.67 26.46
C THR A 99 -16.51 6.19 26.10
N ILE A 100 -17.08 5.86 24.93
CA ILE A 100 -17.25 4.48 24.48
C ILE A 100 -16.56 4.31 23.12
N TYR A 101 -15.74 3.28 23.01
CA TYR A 101 -15.09 2.85 21.77
C TYR A 101 -15.66 1.51 21.35
N ASN A 102 -16.10 1.42 20.11
CA ASN A 102 -16.61 0.20 19.52
C ASN A 102 -15.66 -0.27 18.42
N PHE A 103 -15.31 -1.54 18.44
CA PHE A 103 -14.48 -2.16 17.42
C PHE A 103 -15.22 -3.35 16.83
N SER A 104 -15.24 -3.46 15.50
CA SER A 104 -15.74 -4.64 14.81
C SER A 104 -14.55 -5.46 14.32
N LEU A 105 -14.38 -6.66 14.82
CA LEU A 105 -13.30 -7.55 14.37
C LEU A 105 -13.51 -7.96 12.92
N ARG A 106 -12.43 -8.12 12.19
CA ARG A 106 -12.43 -8.55 10.79
C ARG A 106 -12.97 -9.99 10.71
N PRO A 107 -13.95 -10.25 9.83
CA PRO A 107 -14.42 -11.61 9.60
C PRO A 107 -13.27 -12.50 9.13
N GLY A 108 -13.16 -13.68 9.75
CA GLY A 108 -12.14 -14.66 9.38
C GLY A 108 -10.75 -14.40 9.94
N ALA A 109 -10.57 -13.43 10.86
CA ALA A 109 -9.33 -13.29 11.61
C ALA A 109 -9.05 -14.58 12.41
N VAL A 110 -7.83 -15.09 12.28
CA VAL A 110 -7.40 -16.33 12.95
C VAL A 110 -6.06 -16.14 13.62
N TRP A 111 -5.85 -16.86 14.71
CA TRP A 111 -4.56 -17.01 15.35
C TRP A 111 -3.58 -17.79 14.48
N HIS A 112 -2.31 -17.80 14.83
CA HIS A 112 -1.26 -18.56 14.13
C HIS A 112 -1.51 -20.08 14.10
N ASP A 113 -2.30 -20.60 15.06
CA ASP A 113 -2.72 -22.01 15.11
C ASP A 113 -4.01 -22.28 14.33
N GLY A 114 -4.56 -21.28 13.65
CA GLY A 114 -5.76 -21.39 12.82
C GLY A 114 -7.08 -21.24 13.57
N LYS A 115 -7.07 -21.02 14.90
CA LYS A 115 -8.30 -20.76 15.64
C LYS A 115 -8.82 -19.35 15.34
N PRO A 116 -10.16 -19.15 15.31
CA PRO A 116 -10.72 -17.84 15.11
C PRO A 116 -10.39 -16.90 16.28
N VAL A 117 -10.10 -15.64 15.93
CA VAL A 117 -9.98 -14.55 16.92
C VAL A 117 -11.38 -14.06 17.26
N THR A 118 -11.67 -13.97 18.54
CA THR A 118 -12.97 -13.55 19.06
C THR A 118 -12.85 -12.28 19.92
N SER A 119 -13.99 -11.67 20.26
CA SER A 119 -14.03 -10.54 21.19
C SER A 119 -13.51 -10.91 22.58
N ASP A 120 -13.68 -12.16 23.00
CA ASP A 120 -13.21 -12.64 24.31
C ASP A 120 -11.68 -12.71 24.38
N ASP A 121 -10.99 -12.80 23.24
CA ASP A 121 -9.53 -12.77 23.17
C ASP A 121 -8.95 -11.34 23.28
N VAL A 122 -9.80 -10.31 23.14
CA VAL A 122 -9.42 -8.90 23.15
C VAL A 122 -9.72 -8.23 24.51
N ILE A 123 -10.59 -8.82 25.31
CA ILE A 123 -11.00 -8.35 26.63
C ILE A 123 -10.06 -8.94 27.69
#